data_47b456942246c2c42af124f8c2bb5e20
#
_entry.id   47b456942246c2c42af124f8c2bb5e20
#
_cell.length_a   1.000
_cell.length_b   1.000
_cell.length_c   1.000
_cell.angle_alpha   90.00
_cell.angle_beta   90.00
_cell.angle_gamma   90.00
#
_symmetry.space_group_name_H-M   'P 1'
#
loop_
_entity.id
_entity.type
_entity.pdbx_description
1 polymer ?
#
loop_
_entity_poly.entity_id
_entity_poly.type
_entity_poly.pdbx_seq_one_letter_code
_entity_poly.pdbx_strand_id
1 'polypeptide(L)'
;MNVLEGGMDESGQSFVLGDQRLALGELSSACASAGATALGVRPEDLEILPQGTPGTLAGEIYVVEPMGNETLVDVRIGDQRVMARAAREFTAPIGSPIGVRVALKSACFFGPEGTTALHRSDRASKRREMSE
;
A
#
# COMPACT_ATOMS: atom_id res chain seq x y z
N MET A 1 -0.77 -0.37 11.58
CA MET A 1 -1.08 -0.18 10.15
C MET A 1 -0.21 0.93 9.58
N ASN A 2 0.34 0.70 8.42
CA ASN A 2 1.12 1.73 7.72
C ASN A 2 0.19 2.74 7.05
N VAL A 3 0.57 4.01 7.06
CA VAL A 3 -0.19 5.05 6.36
C VAL A 3 0.75 5.76 5.41
N LEU A 4 0.37 5.77 4.13
CA LEU A 4 1.09 6.49 3.08
C LEU A 4 0.27 7.70 2.65
N GLU A 5 0.87 8.86 2.69
CA GLU A 5 0.21 10.10 2.29
C GLU A 5 0.44 10.38 0.82
N GLY A 6 -0.58 10.89 0.17
CA GLY A 6 -0.52 11.19 -1.25
C GLY A 6 -1.79 11.90 -1.72
N GLY A 7 -2.23 11.61 -2.92
CA GLY A 7 -3.43 12.21 -3.48
C GLY A 7 -3.84 11.52 -4.77
N MET A 8 -5.02 11.87 -5.26
CA MET A 8 -5.49 11.34 -6.55
C MET A 8 -4.87 12.14 -7.68
N ASP A 9 -4.56 11.47 -8.80
CA ASP A 9 -4.08 12.18 -9.98
C ASP A 9 -5.25 12.84 -10.71
N GLU A 10 -4.95 13.61 -11.75
CA GLU A 10 -5.95 14.35 -12.50
C GLU A 10 -7.00 13.45 -13.16
N SER A 11 -6.60 12.27 -13.58
CA SER A 11 -7.52 11.32 -14.21
C SER A 11 -8.43 10.62 -13.21
N GLY A 12 -8.08 10.64 -11.92
CA GLY A 12 -8.79 9.91 -10.88
C GLY A 12 -8.56 8.42 -10.91
N GLN A 13 -7.57 7.93 -11.65
CA GLN A 13 -7.31 6.50 -11.81
C GLN A 13 -6.13 6.00 -11.01
N SER A 14 -5.32 6.89 -10.46
CA SER A 14 -4.13 6.52 -9.71
C SER A 14 -4.01 7.32 -8.43
N PHE A 15 -3.44 6.69 -7.43
CA PHE A 15 -3.04 7.35 -6.18
C PHE A 15 -1.56 7.75 -6.33
N VAL A 16 -1.29 9.03 -6.13
CA VAL A 16 0.05 9.59 -6.34
C VAL A 16 0.78 9.75 -5.03
N LEU A 17 1.99 9.19 -4.95
CA LEU A 17 2.90 9.34 -3.80
C LEU A 17 4.19 9.97 -4.34
N GLY A 18 4.39 11.25 -4.07
CA GLY A 18 5.55 11.96 -4.62
C GLY A 18 5.54 11.93 -6.15
N ASP A 19 6.56 11.34 -6.74
CA ASP A 19 6.67 11.20 -8.19
C ASP A 19 6.22 9.82 -8.70
N GLN A 20 5.64 9.01 -7.83
CA GLN A 20 5.18 7.68 -8.17
C GLN A 20 3.66 7.60 -8.22
N ARG A 21 3.15 6.66 -9.00
CA ARG A 21 1.72 6.44 -9.17
C ARG A 21 1.38 4.99 -8.88
N LEU A 22 0.29 4.80 -8.14
CA LEU A 22 -0.26 3.48 -7.86
C LEU A 22 -1.60 3.37 -8.58
N ALA A 23 -1.67 2.53 -9.60
CA ALA A 23 -2.90 2.33 -10.35
C ALA A 23 -3.95 1.66 -9.47
N LEU A 24 -5.16 2.20 -9.43
CA LEU A 24 -6.21 1.74 -8.54
C LEU A 24 -7.22 0.81 -9.20
N GLY A 25 -7.25 0.76 -10.54
CA GLY A 25 -8.16 -0.13 -11.25
C GLY A 25 -9.61 0.14 -10.89
N GLU A 26 -10.33 -0.88 -10.48
CA GLU A 26 -11.76 -0.78 -10.13
C GLU A 26 -12.04 0.05 -8.89
N LEU A 27 -11.02 0.34 -8.08
CA LEU A 27 -11.19 1.18 -6.88
C LEU A 27 -11.09 2.68 -7.19
N SER A 28 -10.71 3.04 -8.40
CA SER A 28 -10.42 4.42 -8.76
C SER A 28 -11.61 5.35 -8.57
N SER A 29 -12.81 4.93 -8.97
CA SER A 29 -14.02 5.72 -8.85
C SER A 29 -14.33 6.12 -7.42
N ALA A 30 -14.31 5.15 -6.51
CA ALA A 30 -14.61 5.39 -5.10
C ALA A 30 -13.56 6.31 -4.46
N CYS A 31 -12.28 6.07 -4.77
CA CYS A 31 -11.19 6.87 -4.23
C CYS A 31 -11.23 8.30 -4.75
N ALA A 32 -11.52 8.47 -6.03
CA ALA A 32 -11.63 9.80 -6.64
C ALA A 32 -12.79 10.59 -6.06
N SER A 33 -13.96 9.94 -5.91
CA SER A 33 -15.15 10.58 -5.35
C SER A 33 -14.94 11.07 -3.94
N ALA A 34 -14.19 10.31 -3.14
CA ALA A 34 -13.91 10.68 -1.76
C ALA A 34 -12.70 11.61 -1.63
N GLY A 35 -11.96 11.85 -2.70
CA GLY A 35 -10.74 12.67 -2.67
C GLY A 35 -9.67 12.07 -1.79
N ALA A 36 -9.34 10.79 -2.01
CA ALA A 36 -8.40 10.06 -1.16
C ALA A 36 -7.06 10.78 -1.06
N THR A 37 -6.58 10.98 0.17
CA THR A 37 -5.31 11.64 0.47
C THR A 37 -4.36 10.76 1.28
N ALA A 38 -4.84 9.61 1.74
CA ALA A 38 -4.01 8.67 2.48
C ALA A 38 -4.42 7.24 2.19
N LEU A 39 -3.45 6.34 2.26
CA LEU A 39 -3.62 4.92 2.05
C LEU A 39 -3.11 4.19 3.29
N GLY A 40 -3.99 3.43 3.94
CA GLY A 40 -3.61 2.59 5.07
C GLY A 40 -3.49 1.13 4.64
N VAL A 41 -2.41 0.49 5.02
CA VAL A 41 -2.14 -0.90 4.64
C VAL A 41 -1.37 -1.61 5.75
N ARG A 42 -1.70 -2.87 5.99
CA ARG A 42 -1.04 -3.68 7.02
C ARG A 42 0.27 -4.25 6.50
N PRO A 43 1.23 -4.54 7.38
CA PRO A 43 2.51 -5.13 6.95
C PRO A 43 2.36 -6.41 6.14
N GLU A 44 1.40 -7.26 6.47
CA GLU A 44 1.16 -8.53 5.77
C GLU A 44 0.56 -8.34 4.38
N ASP A 45 0.05 -7.14 4.08
CA ASP A 45 -0.54 -6.82 2.78
C ASP A 45 0.42 -6.08 1.86
N LEU A 46 1.68 -5.99 2.25
CA LEU A 46 2.77 -5.46 1.42
C LEU A 46 3.69 -6.60 1.03
N GLU A 47 4.01 -6.69 -0.25
CA GLU A 47 4.93 -7.71 -0.78
C GLU A 47 6.18 -7.04 -1.32
N ILE A 48 7.34 -7.56 -0.95
CA ILE A 48 8.62 -7.05 -1.43
C ILE A 48 9.04 -7.87 -2.65
N LEU A 49 9.27 -7.19 -3.76
CA LEU A 49 9.58 -7.78 -5.05
C LEU A 49 10.83 -7.11 -5.63
N PRO A 50 11.42 -7.68 -6.69
CA PRO A 50 12.56 -7.03 -7.35
C PRO A 50 12.17 -5.65 -7.88
N GLN A 51 13.13 -4.73 -7.85
CA GLN A 51 12.95 -3.40 -8.40
C GLN A 51 12.51 -3.48 -9.86
N GLY A 52 11.56 -2.63 -10.24
CA GLY A 52 11.07 -2.58 -11.61
C GLY A 52 9.97 -3.59 -11.93
N THR A 53 9.55 -4.38 -10.95
CA THR A 53 8.40 -5.27 -11.13
C THR A 53 7.15 -4.44 -11.42
N PRO A 54 6.40 -4.74 -12.50
CA PRO A 54 5.19 -3.97 -12.81
C PRO A 54 4.19 -3.97 -11.67
N GLY A 55 3.55 -2.82 -11.45
CA GLY A 55 2.53 -2.66 -10.40
C GLY A 55 3.09 -2.47 -9.01
N THR A 56 4.38 -2.18 -8.87
CA THR A 56 4.99 -1.93 -7.57
C THR A 56 5.40 -0.46 -7.43
N LEU A 57 5.50 -0.03 -6.17
CA LEU A 57 6.11 1.24 -5.82
C LEU A 57 7.60 1.02 -5.60
N ALA A 58 8.42 1.94 -6.09
CA ALA A 58 9.86 1.87 -5.88
C ALA A 58 10.19 2.26 -4.44
N GLY A 59 11.02 1.47 -3.79
CA GLY A 59 11.46 1.74 -2.44
C GLY A 59 12.86 1.22 -2.21
N GLU A 60 13.36 1.42 -0.99
CA GLU A 60 14.65 0.88 -0.60
C GLU A 60 14.58 0.30 0.81
N ILE A 61 15.39 -0.70 1.06
CA ILE A 61 15.47 -1.37 2.36
C ILE A 61 16.11 -0.41 3.36
N TYR A 62 15.43 -0.16 4.47
CA TYR A 62 15.95 0.68 5.53
C TYR A 62 16.44 -0.14 6.72
N VAL A 63 15.62 -1.09 7.19
CA VAL A 63 15.98 -1.99 8.29
C VAL A 63 15.40 -3.37 7.99
N VAL A 64 16.15 -4.43 8.30
CA VAL A 64 15.67 -5.80 8.23
C VAL A 64 15.74 -6.39 9.63
N GLU A 65 14.61 -6.87 10.16
CA GLU A 65 14.51 -7.36 11.52
C GLU A 65 13.96 -8.78 11.56
N PRO A 66 14.83 -9.79 11.66
CA PRO A 66 14.37 -11.18 11.80
C PRO A 66 13.66 -11.38 13.13
N MET A 67 12.47 -11.98 13.08
CA MET A 67 11.65 -12.20 14.27
C MET A 67 11.56 -13.70 14.64
N GLY A 68 12.30 -14.55 13.95
CA GLY A 68 12.27 -15.98 14.17
C GLY A 68 11.36 -16.70 13.20
N ASN A 69 10.07 -16.44 13.22
CA ASN A 69 9.10 -17.06 12.32
C ASN A 69 8.83 -16.22 11.07
N GLU A 70 9.21 -14.97 11.07
CA GLU A 70 9.06 -14.06 9.95
C GLU A 70 10.12 -12.98 10.03
N THR A 71 10.21 -12.15 8.99
CA THR A 71 11.12 -11.00 8.97
C THR A 71 10.30 -9.75 8.76
N LEU A 72 10.52 -8.75 9.60
CA LEU A 72 9.92 -7.42 9.39
C LEU A 72 10.92 -6.56 8.64
N VAL A 73 10.45 -5.88 7.61
CA VAL A 73 11.30 -5.08 6.74
C VAL A 73 10.78 -3.65 6.73
N ASP A 74 11.60 -2.74 7.19
CA ASP A 74 11.31 -1.32 7.15
C ASP A 74 11.75 -0.81 5.78
N VAL A 75 10.82 -0.28 4.99
CA VAL A 75 11.06 0.16 3.61
C VAL A 75 10.80 1.65 3.52
N ARG A 76 11.71 2.35 2.86
CA ARG A 76 11.52 3.76 2.55
C ARG A 76 10.96 3.91 1.15
N ILE A 77 9.83 4.61 1.02
CA ILE A 77 9.22 4.96 -0.27
C ILE A 77 9.18 6.49 -0.34
N GLY A 78 10.09 7.06 -1.14
CA GLY A 78 10.28 8.51 -1.15
C GLY A 78 10.76 9.00 0.21
N ASP A 79 10.00 9.88 0.85
CA ASP A 79 10.28 10.38 2.20
C ASP A 79 9.42 9.69 3.27
N GLN A 80 8.69 8.66 2.90
CA GLN A 80 7.81 7.93 3.81
C GLN A 80 8.37 6.54 4.09
N ARG A 81 7.96 5.96 5.21
CA ARG A 81 8.42 4.62 5.60
C ARG A 81 7.23 3.73 5.88
N VAL A 82 7.36 2.47 5.48
CA VAL A 82 6.37 1.44 5.75
C VAL A 82 7.06 0.20 6.29
N MET A 83 6.31 -0.58 7.06
CA MET A 83 6.76 -1.87 7.57
C MET A 83 6.08 -2.96 6.76
N ALA A 84 6.88 -3.82 6.13
CA ALA A 84 6.39 -4.98 5.38
C ALA A 84 6.76 -6.25 6.13
N ARG A 85 5.98 -7.31 5.89
CA ARG A 85 6.25 -8.63 6.45
C ARG A 85 6.77 -9.54 5.34
N ALA A 86 7.90 -10.17 5.56
CA ALA A 86 8.53 -11.06 4.60
C ALA A 86 8.77 -12.45 5.22
N ALA A 87 9.12 -13.42 4.38
CA ALA A 87 9.46 -14.75 4.85
C ALA A 87 10.67 -14.69 5.79
N ARG A 88 10.78 -15.66 6.69
CA ARG A 88 11.86 -15.65 7.68
C ARG A 88 13.25 -15.75 7.05
N GLU A 89 13.33 -16.27 5.84
CA GLU A 89 14.59 -16.42 5.10
C GLU A 89 15.01 -15.15 4.37
N PHE A 90 14.14 -14.13 4.35
CA PHE A 90 14.41 -12.91 3.62
C PHE A 90 15.66 -12.20 4.17
N THR A 91 16.56 -11.86 3.29
CA THR A 91 17.70 -11.02 3.60
C THR A 91 17.95 -10.05 2.45
N ALA A 92 18.41 -8.85 2.78
CA ALA A 92 18.82 -7.87 1.78
C ALA A 92 19.68 -6.82 2.45
N PRO A 93 20.70 -6.29 1.76
CA PRO A 93 21.50 -5.21 2.32
C PRO A 93 20.66 -3.95 2.53
N ILE A 94 20.97 -3.19 3.57
CA ILE A 94 20.35 -1.88 3.79
C ILE A 94 20.68 -0.99 2.61
N GLY A 95 19.68 -0.26 2.12
CA GLY A 95 19.81 0.60 0.94
C GLY A 95 19.50 -0.09 -0.38
N SER A 96 19.23 -1.41 -0.36
CA SER A 96 18.90 -2.14 -1.59
C SER A 96 17.61 -1.61 -2.20
N PRO A 97 17.60 -1.32 -3.51
CA PRO A 97 16.38 -0.93 -4.20
C PRO A 97 15.47 -2.14 -4.38
N ILE A 98 14.19 -1.95 -4.10
CA ILE A 98 13.18 -3.01 -4.23
C ILE A 98 11.87 -2.42 -4.76
N GLY A 99 10.92 -3.29 -5.10
CA GLY A 99 9.56 -2.90 -5.41
C GLY A 99 8.63 -3.35 -4.28
N VAL A 100 7.61 -2.55 -4.03
CA VAL A 100 6.59 -2.87 -3.03
C VAL A 100 5.25 -3.00 -3.72
N ARG A 101 4.63 -4.17 -3.63
CA ARG A 101 3.28 -4.39 -4.13
C ARG A 101 2.29 -4.23 -2.99
N VAL A 102 1.27 -3.41 -3.22
CA VAL A 102 0.20 -3.17 -2.26
C VAL A 102 -0.99 -4.05 -2.62
N ALA A 103 -1.48 -4.83 -1.65
CA ALA A 103 -2.71 -5.61 -1.83
C ALA A 103 -3.90 -4.65 -1.72
N LEU A 104 -4.32 -4.07 -2.84
CA LEU A 104 -5.35 -3.03 -2.87
C LEU A 104 -6.67 -3.48 -2.28
N LYS A 105 -7.00 -4.76 -2.39
CA LYS A 105 -8.25 -5.31 -1.83
C LYS A 105 -8.29 -5.25 -0.30
N SER A 106 -7.14 -5.17 0.33
CA SER A 106 -7.02 -5.12 1.78
C SER A 106 -6.67 -3.73 2.30
N ALA A 107 -6.50 -2.77 1.40
CA ALA A 107 -6.11 -1.41 1.77
C ALA A 107 -7.31 -0.58 2.17
N CYS A 108 -7.05 0.43 3.00
CA CYS A 108 -8.03 1.44 3.39
C CYS A 108 -7.61 2.78 2.80
N PHE A 109 -8.56 3.51 2.21
CA PHE A 109 -8.28 4.84 1.69
C PHE A 109 -9.04 5.87 2.51
N PHE A 110 -8.39 6.98 2.80
CA PHE A 110 -8.94 8.04 3.65
C PHE A 110 -9.00 9.35 2.87
N GLY A 111 -10.11 10.07 3.04
CA GLY A 111 -10.28 11.39 2.46
C GLY A 111 -9.63 12.50 3.28
N PRO A 112 -9.75 13.77 2.83
CA PRO A 112 -9.05 14.90 3.43
C PRO A 112 -9.36 15.11 4.92
N GLU A 113 -10.54 14.73 5.37
CA GLU A 113 -10.98 14.90 6.76
C GLU A 113 -10.84 13.63 7.60
N GLY A 114 -10.06 12.65 7.10
CA GLY A 114 -9.95 11.37 7.76
C GLY A 114 -11.13 10.46 7.51
N THR A 115 -12.06 10.86 6.63
CA THR A 115 -13.22 10.05 6.26
C THR A 115 -12.77 8.86 5.42
N THR A 116 -13.23 7.68 5.77
CA THR A 116 -12.86 6.47 5.02
C THR A 116 -13.51 6.48 3.64
N ALA A 117 -12.68 6.51 2.60
CA ALA A 117 -13.14 6.44 1.21
C ALA A 117 -13.53 5.02 0.83
N LEU A 118 -12.75 4.03 1.27
CA LEU A 118 -12.98 2.63 0.97
C LEU A 118 -12.32 1.79 2.05
N HIS A 119 -13.10 1.00 2.75
CA HIS A 119 -12.64 0.19 3.85
C HIS A 119 -12.85 -1.29 3.56
N ARG A 120 -11.91 -2.13 4.03
CA ARG A 120 -11.97 -3.58 3.85
C ARG A 120 -13.29 -4.18 4.37
N SER A 121 -13.73 -3.77 5.55
CA SER A 121 -14.97 -4.28 6.16
C SER A 121 -16.21 -3.82 5.40
N ASP A 122 -16.18 -2.62 4.83
CA ASP A 122 -17.30 -2.11 4.03
C ASP A 122 -17.47 -2.93 2.75
N ARG A 123 -16.37 -3.28 2.10
CA ARG A 123 -16.41 -4.15 0.92
C ARG A 123 -16.97 -5.53 1.25
N ALA A 124 -16.57 -6.09 2.38
CA ALA A 124 -17.08 -7.39 2.83
C ALA A 124 -18.57 -7.32 3.14
N SER A 125 -19.01 -6.26 3.80
CA SER A 125 -20.44 -6.03 4.11
C SER A 125 -21.26 -5.91 2.85
N LYS A 126 -20.80 -5.13 1.87
CA LYS A 126 -21.51 -4.96 0.60
C LYS A 126 -21.65 -6.28 -0.16
N ARG A 127 -20.63 -7.12 -0.14
CA ARG A 127 -20.72 -8.44 -0.76
C ARG A 127 -21.77 -9.30 -0.11
N ARG A 128 -21.85 -9.28 1.21
CA ARG A 128 -22.88 -10.05 1.95
C ARG A 128 -24.27 -9.58 1.60
N GLU A 129 -24.48 -8.29 1.54
CA GLU A 129 -25.77 -7.71 1.17
C GLU A 129 -26.17 -8.12 -0.24
N MET A 130 -25.23 -8.13 -1.16
CA MET A 130 -25.48 -8.50 -2.55
C MET A 130 -25.77 -9.99 -2.74
N SER A 131 -25.30 -10.86 -1.84
CA SER A 131 -25.52 -12.29 -1.95
C SER A 131 -26.83 -12.75 -1.32
N GLU A 132 -27.50 -11.89 -0.63
CA GLU A 132 -28.82 -12.17 -0.07
C GLU A 132 -29.92 -11.80 -1.06
#